data_3138a1cb08e2223f3ae7cecac0b6ac3c
#
_entry.id   3138a1cb08e2223f3ae7cecac0b6ac3c
#
_cell.length_a   1.000
_cell.length_b   1.000
_cell.length_c   1.000
_cell.angle_alpha   90.00
_cell.angle_beta   90.00
_cell.angle_gamma   90.00
#
_symmetry.space_group_name_H-M   'P 1'
#
loop_
_entity.id
_entity.type
_entity.pdbx_description
1 polymer ?
#
loop_
_entity_poly.entity_id
_entity_poly.type
_entity_poly.pdbx_seq_one_letter_code
_entity_poly.pdbx_strand_id
1 'polypeptide(L)'
;ADKSKFGDFKSQFIEMFGNPLSLNQKNELKRLGECCILNPRRPNIALCDTDKVSFIPMPAVSEDGYLVDMTDEEYGKVKKGFTYFENNDVLFAKITPCMENGKGAIVHGLTNGIGMGSTEFHVLRPINGISSPYWLLALTRMPIFRERAAKNMSGTGGQKRVSASYLDQFMVGLPAIEEQRRFEAIYRQADKSKFGDFKSQFIEMYYNTHNKQTLESVCPIMSKGITPKYVESSSVL
;
A
#
# COMPACT_ATOMS: atom_id res chain seq x y z
N ALA A 1 -5.88 1.14 -17.11
CA ALA A 1 -5.13 1.07 -15.86
C ALA A 1 -3.93 0.17 -16.08
N ASP A 2 -2.76 0.74 -15.97
CA ASP A 2 -1.48 0.12 -16.37
C ASP A 2 -1.07 -0.95 -15.34
N LYS A 3 -1.29 -2.22 -15.68
CA LYS A 3 -0.87 -3.40 -14.91
C LYS A 3 0.67 -3.56 -14.86
N SER A 4 1.42 -2.76 -15.62
CA SER A 4 2.86 -2.94 -15.83
C SER A 4 3.72 -2.59 -14.61
N LYS A 5 3.29 -1.62 -13.78
CA LYS A 5 4.11 -1.11 -12.67
C LYS A 5 4.15 -2.00 -11.44
N PHE A 6 3.13 -2.84 -11.23
CA PHE A 6 3.17 -3.82 -10.13
C PHE A 6 4.02 -5.05 -10.47
N GLY A 7 4.22 -5.31 -11.76
CA GLY A 7 5.20 -6.29 -12.23
C GLY A 7 6.61 -5.96 -11.73
N ASP A 8 6.98 -4.70 -11.79
CA ASP A 8 8.31 -4.24 -11.37
C ASP A 8 8.55 -4.41 -9.88
N PHE A 9 7.56 -4.10 -9.01
CA PHE A 9 7.71 -4.30 -7.56
C PHE A 9 7.72 -5.77 -7.16
N LYS A 10 6.91 -6.58 -7.80
CA LYS A 10 6.92 -8.03 -7.58
C LYS A 10 8.27 -8.61 -7.99
N SER A 11 8.79 -8.22 -9.13
CA SER A 11 10.11 -8.61 -9.62
C SER A 11 11.20 -8.12 -8.68
N GLN A 12 11.15 -6.86 -8.26
CA GLN A 12 12.07 -6.26 -7.30
C GLN A 12 12.02 -6.94 -5.94
N PHE A 13 10.82 -7.26 -5.44
CA PHE A 13 10.65 -7.99 -4.20
C PHE A 13 11.27 -9.39 -4.26
N ILE A 14 11.02 -10.12 -5.36
CA ILE A 14 11.59 -11.46 -5.58
C ILE A 14 13.11 -11.40 -5.75
N GLU A 15 13.63 -10.40 -6.48
CA GLU A 15 15.06 -10.20 -6.67
C GLU A 15 15.78 -9.94 -5.35
N MET A 16 15.23 -9.06 -4.52
CA MET A 16 15.84 -8.67 -3.23
C MET A 16 15.69 -9.74 -2.16
N PHE A 17 14.51 -10.32 -2.02
CA PHE A 17 14.14 -11.18 -0.89
C PHE A 17 13.94 -12.65 -1.25
N GLY A 18 13.91 -12.97 -2.54
CA GLY A 18 13.55 -14.30 -3.01
C GLY A 18 12.04 -14.59 -2.83
N ASN A 19 11.68 -15.86 -3.02
CA ASN A 19 10.29 -16.28 -2.76
C ASN A 19 10.04 -16.33 -1.23
N PRO A 20 9.20 -15.45 -0.66
CA PRO A 20 9.02 -15.33 0.80
C PRO A 20 8.43 -16.58 1.46
N LEU A 21 7.98 -17.55 0.67
CA LEU A 21 7.35 -18.78 1.15
C LEU A 21 8.14 -20.03 0.77
N SER A 22 9.37 -19.89 0.30
CA SER A 22 10.25 -21.04 -0.01
C SER A 22 10.88 -21.60 1.27
N LEU A 23 10.96 -22.90 1.39
CA LEU A 23 11.67 -23.57 2.49
C LEU A 23 13.20 -23.43 2.38
N ASN A 24 13.73 -23.18 1.18
CA ASN A 24 15.15 -22.96 0.90
C ASN A 24 15.48 -21.47 0.85
N GLN A 25 15.20 -20.75 1.94
CA GLN A 25 15.34 -19.30 1.95
C GLN A 25 16.71 -18.82 2.41
N LYS A 26 17.10 -17.68 1.80
CA LYS A 26 18.21 -16.84 2.27
C LYS A 26 17.87 -16.15 3.61
N ASN A 27 16.58 -15.97 3.90
CA ASN A 27 16.08 -15.23 5.04
C ASN A 27 15.58 -16.19 6.15
N GLU A 28 15.66 -15.74 7.40
CA GLU A 28 15.14 -16.49 8.54
C GLU A 28 13.61 -16.67 8.43
N LEU A 29 13.14 -17.90 8.65
CA LEU A 29 11.70 -18.19 8.68
C LEU A 29 11.09 -17.74 10.01
N LYS A 30 10.09 -16.90 9.95
CA LYS A 30 9.32 -16.40 11.11
C LYS A 30 7.83 -16.56 10.87
N ARG A 31 7.08 -16.62 11.95
CA ARG A 31 5.61 -16.46 11.87
C ARG A 31 5.29 -15.00 11.61
N LEU A 32 4.24 -14.72 10.84
CA LEU A 32 3.82 -13.34 10.56
C LEU A 32 3.50 -12.58 11.86
N GLY A 33 2.94 -13.26 12.86
CA GLY A 33 2.71 -12.67 14.18
C GLY A 33 3.96 -12.28 14.96
N GLU A 34 5.16 -12.77 14.54
CA GLU A 34 6.44 -12.31 15.08
C GLU A 34 6.99 -11.11 14.29
N CYS A 35 6.49 -10.89 13.08
CA CYS A 35 6.90 -9.80 12.20
C CYS A 35 6.07 -8.53 12.38
N CYS A 36 4.81 -8.65 12.84
CA CYS A 36 3.92 -7.52 13.04
C CYS A 36 2.94 -7.77 14.18
N ILE A 37 2.36 -6.70 14.72
CA ILE A 37 1.24 -6.80 15.64
C ILE A 37 -0.04 -6.90 14.79
N LEU A 38 -0.69 -8.04 14.85
CA LEU A 38 -1.92 -8.30 14.10
C LEU A 38 -3.13 -7.79 14.87
N ASN A 39 -3.95 -6.94 14.24
CA ASN A 39 -5.15 -6.33 14.82
C ASN A 39 -4.88 -5.68 16.19
N PRO A 40 -4.03 -4.64 16.24
CA PRO A 40 -3.68 -3.98 17.50
C PRO A 40 -4.92 -3.50 18.23
N ARG A 41 -4.94 -3.68 19.55
CA ARG A 41 -6.04 -3.20 20.38
C ARG A 41 -6.03 -1.68 20.39
N ARG A 42 -7.21 -1.08 20.26
CA ARG A 42 -7.38 0.36 20.44
C ARG A 42 -7.04 0.75 21.87
N PRO A 43 -6.10 1.69 22.10
CA PRO A 43 -5.82 2.22 23.43
C PRO A 43 -7.01 3.07 23.93
N ASN A 44 -6.90 3.55 25.17
CA ASN A 44 -7.79 4.61 25.62
C ASN A 44 -7.43 5.90 24.92
N ILE A 45 -8.33 6.41 24.08
CA ILE A 45 -8.11 7.60 23.25
C ILE A 45 -8.79 8.79 23.94
N ALA A 46 -8.01 9.82 24.22
CA ALA A 46 -8.50 11.04 24.85
C ALA A 46 -9.07 12.02 23.80
N LEU A 47 -10.06 11.59 23.04
CA LEU A 47 -10.81 12.41 22.09
C LEU A 47 -12.26 12.57 22.54
N CYS A 48 -12.81 13.76 22.30
CA CYS A 48 -14.23 14.01 22.43
C CYS A 48 -15.00 13.37 21.27
N ASP A 49 -16.30 13.14 21.46
CA ASP A 49 -17.15 12.52 20.44
C ASP A 49 -17.27 13.36 19.17
N THR A 50 -17.07 14.67 19.26
CA THR A 50 -17.08 15.64 18.14
C THR A 50 -15.75 15.78 17.42
N ASP A 51 -14.65 15.26 18.01
CA ASP A 51 -13.33 15.34 17.38
C ASP A 51 -13.31 14.49 16.10
N LYS A 52 -12.54 14.95 15.12
CA LYS A 52 -12.43 14.28 13.83
C LYS A 52 -11.36 13.21 13.86
N VAL A 53 -11.63 12.11 13.19
CA VAL A 53 -10.69 11.01 12.91
C VAL A 53 -10.87 10.57 11.47
N SER A 54 -9.82 10.03 10.88
CA SER A 54 -9.91 9.54 9.51
C SER A 54 -10.76 8.27 9.42
N PHE A 55 -11.59 8.18 8.37
CA PHE A 55 -12.44 7.03 8.10
C PHE A 55 -12.13 6.41 6.73
N ILE A 56 -11.84 5.11 6.72
CA ILE A 56 -11.45 4.38 5.51
C ILE A 56 -12.38 3.17 5.32
N PRO A 57 -13.41 3.29 4.47
CA PRO A 57 -14.24 2.16 4.09
C PRO A 57 -13.51 1.25 3.08
N MET A 58 -14.00 0.02 2.86
CA MET A 58 -13.39 -0.94 1.94
C MET A 58 -13.20 -0.41 0.51
N PRO A 59 -14.12 0.37 -0.10
CA PRO A 59 -13.93 0.95 -1.43
C PRO A 59 -12.76 1.94 -1.51
N ALA A 60 -12.39 2.58 -0.40
CA ALA A 60 -11.29 3.54 -0.35
C ALA A 60 -9.89 2.88 -0.42
N VAL A 61 -9.81 1.55 -0.38
CA VAL A 61 -8.56 0.80 -0.51
C VAL A 61 -8.47 0.17 -1.90
N SER A 62 -7.39 0.46 -2.62
CA SER A 62 -7.14 -0.05 -3.96
C SER A 62 -6.63 -1.50 -3.95
N GLU A 63 -6.85 -2.19 -5.06
CA GLU A 63 -6.18 -3.45 -5.40
C GLU A 63 -4.70 -3.24 -5.78
N ASP A 64 -4.30 -1.99 -6.06
CA ASP A 64 -2.93 -1.61 -6.42
C ASP A 64 -2.06 -1.18 -5.22
N GLY A 65 -2.59 -1.22 -4.00
CA GLY A 65 -1.79 -1.03 -2.77
C GLY A 65 -1.72 0.40 -2.27
N TYR A 66 -2.70 1.23 -2.57
CA TYR A 66 -2.78 2.61 -2.09
C TYR A 66 -4.20 2.97 -1.63
N LEU A 67 -4.31 4.06 -0.88
CA LEU A 67 -5.59 4.66 -0.54
C LEU A 67 -6.09 5.48 -1.73
N VAL A 68 -7.33 5.22 -2.14
CA VAL A 68 -8.02 6.00 -3.18
C VAL A 68 -8.63 7.25 -2.59
N ASP A 69 -9.16 7.13 -1.37
CA ASP A 69 -9.85 8.20 -0.67
C ASP A 69 -9.74 8.01 0.85
N MET A 70 -9.88 9.09 1.59
CA MET A 70 -9.91 9.11 3.04
C MET A 70 -10.77 10.30 3.47
N THR A 71 -11.80 10.04 4.26
CA THR A 71 -12.70 11.07 4.77
C THR A 71 -12.51 11.25 6.26
N ASP A 72 -12.97 12.38 6.79
CA ASP A 72 -12.99 12.63 8.22
C ASP A 72 -14.39 12.44 8.78
N GLU A 73 -14.49 11.68 9.87
CA GLU A 73 -15.73 11.44 10.61
C GLU A 73 -15.59 11.87 12.07
N GLU A 74 -16.71 12.16 12.71
CA GLU A 74 -16.75 12.38 14.16
C GLU A 74 -16.42 11.10 14.91
N TYR A 75 -15.48 11.17 15.86
CA TYR A 75 -15.04 10.01 16.63
C TYR A 75 -16.20 9.27 17.30
N GLY A 76 -17.16 10.00 17.83
CA GLY A 76 -18.35 9.43 18.45
C GLY A 76 -19.14 8.48 17.56
N LYS A 77 -19.19 8.76 16.25
CA LYS A 77 -19.92 7.96 15.26
C LYS A 77 -19.18 6.68 14.87
N VAL A 78 -17.85 6.69 14.93
CA VAL A 78 -17.02 5.59 14.41
C VAL A 78 -16.22 4.86 15.48
N LYS A 79 -16.23 5.30 16.73
CA LYS A 79 -15.49 4.68 17.84
C LYS A 79 -15.95 3.25 18.18
N LYS A 80 -17.13 2.83 17.71
CA LYS A 80 -17.67 1.47 17.89
C LYS A 80 -18.07 0.86 16.56
N GLY A 81 -17.86 -0.44 16.40
CA GLY A 81 -18.30 -1.15 15.21
C GLY A 81 -17.37 -1.05 14.00
N PHE A 82 -16.19 -0.46 14.16
CA PHE A 82 -15.19 -0.29 13.10
C PHE A 82 -13.81 -0.76 13.56
N THR A 83 -12.96 -1.07 12.59
CA THR A 83 -11.57 -1.45 12.83
C THR A 83 -10.72 -0.21 13.08
N TYR A 84 -9.94 -0.24 14.17
CA TYR A 84 -9.00 0.81 14.54
C TYR A 84 -7.63 0.60 13.92
N PHE A 85 -6.97 1.68 13.49
CA PHE A 85 -5.59 1.69 13.02
C PHE A 85 -4.94 3.06 13.20
N GLU A 86 -3.60 3.11 13.08
CA GLU A 86 -2.76 4.30 13.21
C GLU A 86 -1.89 4.51 11.97
N ASN A 87 -1.21 5.65 11.89
CA ASN A 87 -0.25 5.91 10.82
C ASN A 87 0.81 4.79 10.74
N ASN A 88 1.17 4.42 9.52
CA ASN A 88 2.08 3.33 9.15
C ASN A 88 1.52 1.91 9.37
N ASP A 89 0.30 1.75 9.86
CA ASP A 89 -0.36 0.44 9.81
C ASP A 89 -0.65 0.03 8.35
N VAL A 90 -0.64 -1.27 8.10
CA VAL A 90 -1.01 -1.86 6.81
C VAL A 90 -2.42 -2.43 6.93
N LEU A 91 -3.34 -1.91 6.14
CA LEU A 91 -4.68 -2.48 5.97
C LEU A 91 -4.61 -3.65 5.00
N PHE A 92 -5.14 -4.78 5.39
CA PHE A 92 -5.23 -5.99 4.58
C PHE A 92 -6.68 -6.47 4.57
N ALA A 93 -7.32 -6.47 3.39
CA ALA A 93 -8.67 -6.99 3.26
C ALA A 93 -8.70 -8.49 3.59
N LYS A 94 -9.65 -8.92 4.43
CA LYS A 94 -9.77 -10.33 4.85
C LYS A 94 -10.88 -11.10 4.15
N ILE A 95 -11.81 -10.40 3.48
CA ILE A 95 -13.02 -10.98 2.87
C ILE A 95 -12.89 -11.19 1.37
N THR A 96 -13.50 -12.25 0.82
CA THR A 96 -13.72 -12.51 -0.61
C THR A 96 -14.58 -11.39 -1.25
N PRO A 97 -14.28 -10.90 -2.48
CA PRO A 97 -13.09 -11.19 -3.28
C PRO A 97 -11.94 -10.21 -3.03
N CYS A 98 -12.10 -9.28 -2.09
CA CYS A 98 -11.16 -8.18 -1.85
C CYS A 98 -9.75 -8.68 -1.47
N MET A 99 -9.67 -9.75 -0.69
CA MET A 99 -8.40 -10.36 -0.29
C MET A 99 -7.68 -10.98 -1.48
N GLU A 100 -8.39 -11.75 -2.29
CA GLU A 100 -7.85 -12.43 -3.47
C GLU A 100 -7.38 -11.42 -4.53
N ASN A 101 -8.08 -10.27 -4.62
CA ASN A 101 -7.71 -9.18 -5.52
C ASN A 101 -6.55 -8.34 -4.99
N GLY A 102 -6.14 -8.54 -3.73
CA GLY A 102 -4.99 -7.87 -3.14
C GLY A 102 -5.29 -6.47 -2.62
N LYS A 103 -6.54 -6.18 -2.23
CA LYS A 103 -6.86 -4.92 -1.56
C LYS A 103 -6.10 -4.78 -0.25
N GLY A 104 -5.28 -3.74 -0.19
CA GLY A 104 -4.47 -3.39 0.97
C GLY A 104 -3.76 -2.06 0.75
N ALA A 105 -3.42 -1.37 1.81
CA ALA A 105 -2.70 -0.10 1.74
C ALA A 105 -1.97 0.19 3.04
N ILE A 106 -0.91 0.99 2.97
CA ILE A 106 -0.31 1.63 4.14
C ILE A 106 -1.09 2.91 4.41
N VAL A 107 -1.43 3.17 5.66
CA VAL A 107 -2.14 4.40 6.05
C VAL A 107 -1.17 5.47 6.50
N HIS A 108 -1.39 6.69 6.00
CA HIS A 108 -0.61 7.87 6.34
C HIS A 108 -1.52 9.11 6.44
N GLY A 109 -1.07 10.13 7.17
CA GLY A 109 -1.76 11.41 7.23
C GLY A 109 -3.12 11.36 7.91
N LEU A 110 -3.29 10.44 8.86
CA LEU A 110 -4.54 10.31 9.60
C LEU A 110 -4.79 11.53 10.49
N THR A 111 -6.01 12.04 10.47
CA THR A 111 -6.49 13.11 11.34
C THR A 111 -6.41 12.66 12.79
N ASN A 112 -5.76 13.46 13.64
CA ASN A 112 -5.41 13.12 15.02
C ASN A 112 -4.60 11.80 15.17
N GLY A 113 -3.96 11.34 14.09
CA GLY A 113 -3.19 10.10 14.06
C GLY A 113 -4.02 8.82 14.14
N ILE A 114 -5.36 8.92 14.07
CA ILE A 114 -6.30 7.85 14.33
C ILE A 114 -7.14 7.58 13.09
N GLY A 115 -7.23 6.32 12.73
CA GLY A 115 -8.10 5.83 11.69
C GLY A 115 -9.11 4.80 12.20
N MET A 116 -10.29 4.87 11.63
CA MET A 116 -11.36 3.88 11.77
C MET A 116 -11.79 3.42 10.39
N GLY A 117 -12.18 2.18 10.22
CA GLY A 117 -12.57 1.69 8.91
C GLY A 117 -13.33 0.38 8.92
N SER A 118 -13.47 -0.21 7.75
CA SER A 118 -14.22 -1.45 7.55
C SER A 118 -13.78 -2.55 8.53
N THR A 119 -14.76 -3.23 9.12
CA THR A 119 -14.50 -4.43 9.93
C THR A 119 -13.93 -5.59 9.12
N GLU A 120 -13.94 -5.49 7.80
CA GLU A 120 -13.39 -6.50 6.91
C GLU A 120 -11.89 -6.28 6.59
N PHE A 121 -11.21 -5.42 7.34
CA PHE A 121 -9.75 -5.34 7.37
C PHE A 121 -9.16 -6.16 8.52
N HIS A 122 -8.00 -6.79 8.25
CA HIS A 122 -6.98 -7.00 9.24
C HIS A 122 -6.02 -5.82 9.22
N VAL A 123 -5.49 -5.47 10.38
CA VAL A 123 -4.48 -4.43 10.55
C VAL A 123 -3.17 -5.10 10.92
N LEU A 124 -2.12 -4.84 10.14
CA LEU A 124 -0.76 -5.30 10.42
C LEU A 124 0.07 -4.08 10.81
N ARG A 125 0.40 -3.98 12.09
CA ARG A 125 1.26 -2.91 12.62
C ARG A 125 2.70 -3.36 12.59
N PRO A 126 3.59 -2.68 11.84
CA PRO A 126 5.01 -3.00 11.83
C PRO A 126 5.61 -2.94 13.24
N ILE A 127 6.55 -3.84 13.53
CA ILE A 127 7.33 -3.79 14.76
C ILE A 127 8.65 -3.08 14.45
N ASN A 128 8.94 -2.01 15.22
CA ASN A 128 10.17 -1.24 15.01
C ASN A 128 11.42 -2.12 15.09
N GLY A 129 12.31 -1.98 14.12
CA GLY A 129 13.53 -2.77 14.01
C GLY A 129 13.34 -4.18 13.46
N ILE A 130 12.10 -4.65 13.27
CA ILE A 130 11.80 -6.00 12.76
C ILE A 130 11.19 -5.92 11.35
N SER A 131 10.15 -5.10 11.16
CA SER A 131 9.48 -5.02 9.87
C SER A 131 9.17 -3.58 9.45
N SER A 132 9.15 -3.35 8.14
CA SER A 132 8.69 -2.10 7.55
C SER A 132 7.27 -2.25 6.99
N PRO A 133 6.46 -1.17 6.97
CA PRO A 133 5.12 -1.23 6.40
C PRO A 133 5.14 -1.57 4.90
N TYR A 134 6.17 -1.16 4.17
CA TYR A 134 6.31 -1.43 2.74
C TYR A 134 6.60 -2.89 2.44
N TRP A 135 7.44 -3.54 3.27
CA TRP A 135 7.67 -4.97 3.16
C TRP A 135 6.39 -5.77 3.48
N LEU A 136 5.67 -5.42 4.56
CA LEU A 136 4.40 -6.06 4.92
C LEU A 136 3.34 -5.90 3.82
N LEU A 137 3.21 -4.70 3.25
CA LEU A 137 2.29 -4.47 2.14
C LEU A 137 2.66 -5.31 0.92
N ALA A 138 3.93 -5.28 0.51
CA ALA A 138 4.40 -6.05 -0.64
C ALA A 138 4.22 -7.55 -0.42
N LEU A 139 4.58 -8.07 0.76
CA LEU A 139 4.40 -9.47 1.15
C LEU A 139 2.95 -9.92 1.00
N THR A 140 2.01 -9.18 1.61
CA THR A 140 0.58 -9.54 1.60
C THR A 140 -0.05 -9.43 0.21
N ARG A 141 0.56 -8.66 -0.70
CA ARG A 141 0.13 -8.52 -2.08
C ARG A 141 0.79 -9.52 -3.05
N MET A 142 1.77 -10.29 -2.59
CA MET A 142 2.34 -11.38 -3.41
C MET A 142 1.27 -12.41 -3.76
N PRO A 143 1.12 -12.80 -5.04
CA PRO A 143 0.14 -13.81 -5.46
C PRO A 143 0.24 -15.09 -4.64
N ILE A 144 1.45 -15.58 -4.40
CA ILE A 144 1.67 -16.81 -3.63
C ILE A 144 1.19 -16.70 -2.18
N PHE A 145 1.30 -15.51 -1.55
CA PHE A 145 0.74 -15.27 -0.22
C PHE A 145 -0.79 -15.33 -0.26
N ARG A 146 -1.39 -14.61 -1.21
CA ARG A 146 -2.86 -14.55 -1.35
C ARG A 146 -3.47 -15.90 -1.71
N GLU A 147 -2.85 -16.66 -2.59
CA GLU A 147 -3.29 -18.01 -2.97
C GLU A 147 -3.30 -18.96 -1.77
N ARG A 148 -2.26 -18.92 -0.92
CA ARG A 148 -2.22 -19.72 0.31
C ARG A 148 -3.27 -19.25 1.31
N ALA A 149 -3.44 -17.95 1.48
CA ALA A 149 -4.46 -17.37 2.36
C ALA A 149 -5.87 -17.75 1.87
N ALA A 150 -6.16 -17.67 0.57
CA ALA A 150 -7.43 -18.02 -0.03
C ALA A 150 -7.82 -19.49 0.20
N LYS A 151 -6.85 -20.40 0.13
CA LYS A 151 -7.07 -21.85 0.41
C LYS A 151 -7.46 -22.12 1.88
N ASN A 152 -7.17 -21.18 2.79
CA ASN A 152 -7.45 -21.30 4.22
C ASN A 152 -8.53 -20.33 4.70
N MET A 153 -9.32 -19.78 3.79
CA MET A 153 -10.48 -18.98 4.12
C MET A 153 -11.64 -19.85 4.56
N SER A 154 -12.38 -19.38 5.54
CA SER A 154 -13.61 -20.01 6.05
C SER A 154 -14.83 -19.11 5.85
N GLY A 155 -16.01 -19.69 5.81
CA GLY A 155 -17.28 -19.02 5.58
C GLY A 155 -18.08 -19.66 4.44
N THR A 156 -19.29 -19.15 4.20
CA THR A 156 -20.25 -19.68 3.22
C THR A 156 -20.72 -18.59 2.28
N GLY A 157 -21.31 -18.99 1.14
CA GLY A 157 -22.04 -18.07 0.26
C GLY A 157 -21.21 -16.95 -0.36
N GLY A 158 -19.94 -17.19 -0.69
CA GLY A 158 -19.07 -16.16 -1.29
C GLY A 158 -18.56 -15.12 -0.29
N GLN A 159 -18.86 -15.25 0.99
CA GLN A 159 -18.36 -14.38 2.07
C GLN A 159 -17.33 -15.11 2.94
N LYS A 160 -16.31 -15.65 2.31
CA LYS A 160 -15.18 -16.28 3.02
C LYS A 160 -14.22 -15.22 3.56
N ARG A 161 -13.57 -15.55 4.68
CA ARG A 161 -12.59 -14.68 5.33
C ARG A 161 -11.37 -15.46 5.76
N VAL A 162 -10.20 -14.87 5.60
CA VAL A 162 -8.99 -15.39 6.24
C VAL A 162 -8.99 -14.99 7.71
N SER A 163 -8.72 -15.95 8.59
CA SER A 163 -8.72 -15.67 10.03
C SER A 163 -7.40 -15.03 10.50
N ALA A 164 -7.49 -14.23 11.58
CA ALA A 164 -6.30 -13.66 12.22
C ALA A 164 -5.36 -14.75 12.75
N SER A 165 -5.92 -15.84 13.33
CA SER A 165 -5.13 -16.96 13.85
C SER A 165 -4.32 -17.68 12.76
N TYR A 166 -4.90 -17.81 11.55
CA TYR A 166 -4.16 -18.36 10.42
C TYR A 166 -3.02 -17.44 9.99
N LEU A 167 -3.28 -16.12 9.88
CA LEU A 167 -2.26 -15.14 9.52
C LEU A 167 -1.14 -15.07 10.58
N ASP A 168 -1.48 -15.15 11.85
CA ASP A 168 -0.50 -15.14 12.95
C ASP A 168 0.53 -16.28 12.80
N GLN A 169 0.07 -17.48 12.41
CA GLN A 169 0.91 -18.67 12.22
C GLN A 169 1.53 -18.78 10.81
N PHE A 170 1.24 -17.83 9.92
CA PHE A 170 1.70 -17.88 8.54
C PHE A 170 3.23 -17.71 8.47
N MET A 171 3.94 -18.71 7.94
CA MET A 171 5.39 -18.70 7.85
C MET A 171 5.89 -17.88 6.67
N VAL A 172 6.79 -16.95 6.93
CA VAL A 172 7.40 -16.05 5.96
C VAL A 172 8.91 -15.93 6.16
N GLY A 173 9.64 -15.68 5.10
CA GLY A 173 11.06 -15.29 5.21
C GLY A 173 11.16 -13.81 5.58
N LEU A 174 11.73 -13.51 6.75
CA LEU A 174 11.95 -12.17 7.23
C LEU A 174 13.33 -11.65 6.81
N PRO A 175 13.43 -10.66 5.88
CA PRO A 175 14.70 -10.05 5.54
C PRO A 175 15.22 -9.15 6.67
N ALA A 176 16.55 -8.90 6.69
CA ALA A 176 17.10 -7.89 7.58
C ALA A 176 16.42 -6.52 7.39
N ILE A 177 16.27 -5.76 8.46
CA ILE A 177 15.54 -4.48 8.41
C ILE A 177 16.19 -3.48 7.45
N GLU A 178 17.50 -3.53 7.28
CA GLU A 178 18.25 -2.69 6.33
C GLU A 178 17.88 -2.99 4.88
N GLU A 179 17.67 -4.27 4.54
CA GLU A 179 17.21 -4.67 3.20
C GLU A 179 15.76 -4.24 2.97
N GLN A 180 14.90 -4.34 3.98
CA GLN A 180 13.53 -3.84 3.92
C GLN A 180 13.49 -2.32 3.72
N ARG A 181 14.38 -1.54 4.37
CA ARG A 181 14.51 -0.09 4.17
C ARG A 181 14.98 0.26 2.76
N ARG A 182 15.89 -0.52 2.18
CA ARG A 182 16.30 -0.34 0.77
C ARG A 182 15.12 -0.58 -0.17
N PHE A 183 14.34 -1.63 0.07
CA PHE A 183 13.11 -1.90 -0.69
C PHE A 183 12.11 -0.75 -0.55
N GLU A 184 11.89 -0.25 0.65
CA GLU A 184 11.03 0.91 0.90
C GLU A 184 11.47 2.14 0.10
N ALA A 185 12.77 2.43 0.06
CA ALA A 185 13.31 3.55 -0.72
C ALA A 185 12.98 3.42 -2.21
N ILE A 186 13.14 2.21 -2.79
CA ILE A 186 12.79 1.91 -4.18
C ILE A 186 11.27 2.06 -4.38
N TYR A 187 10.47 1.49 -3.48
CA TYR A 187 9.01 1.55 -3.55
C TYR A 187 8.51 3.00 -3.56
N ARG A 188 9.03 3.85 -2.67
CA ARG A 188 8.66 5.26 -2.58
C ARG A 188 9.04 6.06 -3.83
N GLN A 189 10.15 5.73 -4.49
CA GLN A 189 10.55 6.40 -5.73
C GLN A 189 9.64 6.06 -6.90
N ALA A 190 9.10 4.85 -6.93
CA ALA A 190 8.22 4.39 -7.99
C ALA A 190 6.72 4.61 -7.70
N ASP A 191 6.36 5.14 -6.52
CA ASP A 191 4.98 5.41 -6.16
C ASP A 191 4.39 6.51 -7.06
N LYS A 192 3.29 6.16 -7.73
CA LYS A 192 2.58 7.05 -8.67
C LYS A 192 2.06 8.35 -8.03
N SER A 193 1.80 8.37 -6.72
CA SER A 193 1.35 9.59 -6.03
C SER A 193 2.44 10.67 -6.08
N LYS A 194 3.71 10.28 -5.98
CA LYS A 194 4.86 11.19 -6.14
C LYS A 194 5.11 11.60 -7.59
N PHE A 195 4.77 10.76 -8.57
CA PHE A 195 4.81 11.17 -9.98
C PHE A 195 3.67 12.13 -10.33
N GLY A 196 2.52 12.05 -9.64
CA GLY A 196 1.45 13.06 -9.72
C GLY A 196 1.92 14.40 -9.17
N ASP A 197 2.55 14.41 -8.01
CA ASP A 197 3.12 15.62 -7.40
C ASP A 197 4.28 16.16 -8.23
N PHE A 198 5.15 15.31 -8.75
CA PHE A 198 6.24 15.73 -9.64
C PHE A 198 5.70 16.31 -10.96
N LYS A 199 4.66 15.71 -11.54
CA LYS A 199 3.99 16.24 -12.73
C LYS A 199 3.32 17.58 -12.43
N SER A 200 2.65 17.71 -11.28
CA SER A 200 2.05 18.97 -10.84
C SER A 200 3.08 20.02 -10.52
N GLN A 201 4.16 19.68 -9.80
CA GLN A 201 5.28 20.57 -9.49
C GLN A 201 6.05 20.95 -10.76
N PHE A 202 6.24 20.02 -11.70
CA PHE A 202 6.88 20.29 -12.98
C PHE A 202 6.01 21.21 -13.85
N ILE A 203 4.70 20.98 -13.89
CA ILE A 203 3.76 21.85 -14.59
C ILE A 203 3.72 23.21 -13.91
N GLU A 204 3.63 23.31 -12.59
CA GLU A 204 3.62 24.55 -11.84
C GLU A 204 4.91 25.36 -12.01
N MET A 205 6.06 24.68 -11.95
CA MET A 205 7.37 25.28 -12.22
C MET A 205 7.51 25.78 -13.65
N TYR A 206 6.93 25.09 -14.63
CA TYR A 206 6.95 25.47 -16.04
C TYR A 206 5.93 26.57 -16.39
N TYR A 207 4.74 26.56 -15.76
CA TYR A 207 3.71 27.58 -16.00
C TYR A 207 3.99 28.90 -15.30
N ASN A 208 4.72 28.90 -14.20
CA ASN A 208 5.06 30.11 -13.43
C ASN A 208 6.34 30.81 -13.88
N THR A 209 7.11 30.22 -14.80
CA THR A 209 8.24 30.91 -15.43
C THR A 209 7.76 31.73 -16.63
N HIS A 210 8.03 33.05 -16.62
CA HIS A 210 7.63 33.98 -17.66
C HIS A 210 8.24 33.74 -19.06
N ASN A 211 9.09 32.75 -19.22
CA ASN A 211 9.69 32.34 -20.50
C ASN A 211 9.15 30.94 -20.87
N LYS A 212 8.08 30.94 -21.65
CA LYS A 212 7.59 29.72 -22.32
C LYS A 212 8.56 29.36 -23.45
N GLN A 213 9.46 28.43 -23.23
CA GLN A 213 10.26 27.80 -24.28
C GLN A 213 9.59 26.48 -24.69
N THR A 214 9.65 26.14 -25.97
CA THR A 214 9.15 24.84 -26.45
C THR A 214 10.04 23.71 -25.95
N LEU A 215 9.49 22.54 -25.73
CA LEU A 215 10.26 21.35 -25.32
C LEU A 215 11.45 21.06 -26.27
N GLU A 216 11.31 21.38 -27.57
CA GLU A 216 12.37 21.26 -28.58
C GLU A 216 13.55 22.20 -28.34
N SER A 217 13.30 23.37 -27.75
CA SER A 217 14.38 24.34 -27.46
C SER A 217 15.17 23.97 -26.20
N VAL A 218 14.58 23.14 -25.30
CA VAL A 218 15.19 22.75 -24.03
C VAL A 218 15.81 21.35 -24.09
N CYS A 219 15.33 20.50 -25.00
CA CYS A 219 15.79 19.12 -25.16
C CYS A 219 16.15 18.79 -26.61
N PRO A 220 17.32 19.24 -27.12
CA PRO A 220 17.74 19.00 -28.52
C PRO A 220 17.91 17.51 -28.87
N ILE A 221 17.87 16.59 -27.88
CA ILE A 221 18.05 15.16 -28.09
C ILE A 221 16.70 14.43 -28.35
N MET A 222 15.55 15.10 -28.21
CA MET A 222 14.22 14.49 -28.46
C MET A 222 13.88 14.34 -29.96
N SER A 223 14.78 14.68 -30.87
CA SER A 223 14.47 14.82 -32.29
C SER A 223 14.42 13.54 -33.10
N LYS A 224 14.71 12.36 -32.57
CA LYS A 224 14.62 11.10 -33.34
C LYS A 224 14.19 9.92 -32.51
N GLY A 225 12.91 9.58 -32.60
CA GLY A 225 12.42 8.21 -32.30
C GLY A 225 11.66 8.01 -31.01
N ILE A 226 11.36 9.05 -30.23
CA ILE A 226 10.66 8.92 -28.94
C ILE A 226 9.30 9.63 -28.90
N THR A 227 8.90 10.28 -30.00
CA THR A 227 7.58 10.92 -30.09
C THR A 227 6.51 9.84 -30.31
N PRO A 228 5.58 9.62 -29.38
CA PRO A 228 4.48 8.69 -29.60
C PRO A 228 3.65 9.15 -30.81
N LYS A 229 3.21 8.22 -31.66
CA LYS A 229 2.43 8.48 -32.88
C LYS A 229 1.16 9.31 -32.67
N TYR A 230 0.65 9.39 -31.42
CA TYR A 230 -0.54 10.16 -31.08
C TYR A 230 -0.27 11.64 -30.76
N VAL A 231 0.95 12.14 -30.93
CA VAL A 231 1.33 13.54 -30.68
C VAL A 231 1.49 14.31 -31.98
N GLU A 232 1.35 13.65 -33.15
CA GLU A 232 1.58 14.26 -34.47
C GLU A 232 0.62 15.40 -34.82
N SER A 233 -0.46 15.63 -34.06
CA SER A 233 -1.46 16.66 -34.36
C SER A 233 -1.56 17.80 -33.36
N SER A 234 -0.79 17.81 -32.27
CA SER A 234 -0.88 18.87 -31.27
C SER A 234 0.35 19.75 -31.29
N SER A 235 0.20 20.94 -31.83
CA SER A 235 1.16 22.04 -31.70
C SER A 235 1.18 22.63 -30.27
N VAL A 236 0.54 22.00 -29.29
CA VAL A 236 0.45 22.48 -27.90
C VAL A 236 0.48 21.30 -26.96
N LEU A 237 1.48 21.28 -26.16
CA LEU A 237 1.44 20.64 -24.86
C LEU A 237 1.11 21.65 -23.79
#